data_f5edb921be83b5c0e3bc0b0e242f1240
#
_entry.id   f5edb921be83b5c0e3bc0b0e242f1240
#
_cell.length_a   1.000
_cell.length_b   1.000
_cell.length_c   1.000
_cell.angle_alpha   90.00
_cell.angle_beta   90.00
_cell.angle_gamma   90.00
#
_symmetry.space_group_name_H-M   'P 1'
#
loop_
_entity.id
_entity.type
_entity.pdbx_description
1 polymer ?
#
loop_
_entity_poly.entity_id
_entity_poly.type
_entity_poly.pdbx_seq_one_letter_code
_entity_poly.pdbx_strand_id
1 'polypeptide(L)'
;PVSAGRQIATALALAGLASFSLPAIAADYVGINDLGASRDNQDGSGASGSYATSIGTWTKASGLASTAVGSRANAGAESAVAIGASADATGSAAIALGEESAASANADTAIGRKSKATGGQSTAIGSGAAASGNLSSAIGAGATASGIRSLASGSGASATAGSATAIGTEAQATATSATGVGAKAQATAISSSAYGYNSTASATYATALGNKATASGTASTAVGSEANAGGKYSSAFGEYSNAAGDASVAIGAQSSAASNQSVAIGRNAKATDENSVALGANSATAAAVGTSSATVNGITYGGFAG
;
A
#
# COMPACT_ATOMS: atom_id res chain seq x y z
N PRO A 1 17.02 54.20 5.44
CA PRO A 1 16.72 54.36 6.85
C PRO A 1 17.10 53.06 7.56
N VAL A 2 18.16 53.16 8.36
CA VAL A 2 18.67 52.06 9.18
C VAL A 2 17.65 51.80 10.29
N SER A 3 17.17 50.56 10.45
CA SER A 3 16.18 50.23 11.46
C SER A 3 16.63 50.58 12.87
N ALA A 4 15.71 51.03 13.73
CA ALA A 4 15.97 51.51 15.09
C ALA A 4 16.79 50.52 15.96
N GLY A 5 16.78 49.23 15.68
CA GLY A 5 17.56 48.21 16.37
C GLY A 5 19.06 48.31 16.19
N ARG A 6 19.55 48.85 15.09
CA ARG A 6 21.00 49.06 14.88
C ARG A 6 21.54 50.26 15.64
N GLN A 7 20.68 51.27 15.87
CA GLN A 7 21.12 52.48 16.60
C GLN A 7 21.27 52.24 18.11
N ILE A 8 20.48 51.36 18.72
CA ILE A 8 20.58 51.00 20.15
C ILE A 8 21.87 50.23 20.45
N ALA A 9 22.27 49.32 19.55
CA ALA A 9 23.52 48.57 19.73
C ALA A 9 24.76 49.45 19.65
N THR A 10 24.73 50.51 18.78
CA THR A 10 25.85 51.46 18.64
C THR A 10 25.93 52.43 19.84
N ALA A 11 24.81 52.83 20.44
CA ALA A 11 24.79 53.72 21.60
C ALA A 11 25.28 53.05 22.91
N LEU A 12 25.05 51.74 23.09
CA LEU A 12 25.53 50.99 24.27
C LEU A 12 27.04 50.72 24.23
N ALA A 13 27.66 50.64 23.06
CA ALA A 13 29.11 50.46 22.93
C ALA A 13 29.95 51.69 23.35
N LEU A 14 29.36 52.89 23.44
CA LEU A 14 30.05 54.10 23.84
C LEU A 14 30.03 54.38 25.37
N ALA A 15 29.24 53.61 26.14
CA ALA A 15 29.05 53.91 27.57
C ALA A 15 29.94 53.11 28.53
N GLY A 16 30.97 52.38 28.09
CA GLY A 16 32.02 51.83 28.95
C GLY A 16 31.54 50.85 30.03
N LEU A 17 30.44 50.14 29.85
CA LEU A 17 29.95 49.12 30.76
C LEU A 17 30.40 47.72 30.31
N ALA A 18 30.98 47.00 31.28
CA ALA A 18 31.53 45.66 31.20
C ALA A 18 30.90 44.75 30.16
N SER A 19 31.74 43.95 29.50
CA SER A 19 31.36 42.92 28.55
C SER A 19 30.27 41.99 29.07
N PHE A 20 29.01 42.38 28.87
CA PHE A 20 27.95 41.41 28.82
C PHE A 20 28.14 40.67 27.50
N SER A 21 28.56 39.41 27.57
CA SER A 21 28.43 38.49 26.47
C SER A 21 26.93 38.31 26.26
N LEU A 22 26.32 39.10 25.36
CA LEU A 22 25.00 38.77 24.84
C LEU A 22 25.12 37.37 24.22
N PRO A 23 24.22 36.45 24.52
CA PRO A 23 24.21 35.19 23.79
C PRO A 23 24.20 35.54 22.31
N ALA A 24 25.00 34.85 21.52
CA ALA A 24 25.04 35.05 20.08
C ALA A 24 23.61 34.87 19.56
N ILE A 25 22.96 35.98 19.23
CA ILE A 25 21.67 35.95 18.54
C ILE A 25 22.02 35.36 17.19
N ALA A 26 21.43 34.18 16.86
CA ALA A 26 21.60 33.56 15.56
C ALA A 26 21.34 34.62 14.48
N ALA A 27 22.37 34.91 13.64
CA ALA A 27 22.38 36.08 12.77
C ALA A 27 21.37 36.00 11.60
N ASP A 28 20.65 34.84 11.42
CA ASP A 28 19.78 34.58 10.27
C ASP A 28 18.39 34.12 10.71
N TYR A 29 17.72 34.95 11.50
CA TYR A 29 16.39 34.67 12.00
C TYR A 29 15.33 35.49 11.28
N VAL A 30 14.26 34.82 10.79
CA VAL A 30 13.01 35.46 10.29
C VAL A 30 11.85 34.99 11.15
N GLY A 31 11.41 35.83 12.08
CA GLY A 31 10.17 35.61 12.83
C GLY A 31 9.10 36.57 12.33
N ILE A 32 7.96 36.08 11.88
CA ILE A 32 6.80 36.88 11.51
C ILE A 32 5.65 36.54 12.44
N ASN A 33 5.28 37.50 13.31
CA ASN A 33 4.05 37.42 14.10
C ASN A 33 3.49 38.84 14.23
N ASP A 34 2.24 39.06 13.85
CA ASP A 34 1.60 40.39 13.77
C ASP A 34 0.45 40.62 14.75
N LEU A 35 0.16 39.74 15.69
CA LEU A 35 -1.03 39.85 16.53
C LEU A 35 -0.81 40.43 17.93
N GLY A 36 0.30 41.09 18.20
CA GLY A 36 0.49 41.96 19.39
C GLY A 36 0.39 41.29 20.77
N ALA A 37 0.33 39.97 20.86
CA ALA A 37 0.40 39.24 22.11
C ALA A 37 1.78 38.57 22.25
N SER A 38 2.40 38.64 23.44
CA SER A 38 3.63 37.91 23.76
C SER A 38 3.48 36.43 23.46
N ARG A 39 3.96 36.00 22.31
CA ARG A 39 3.91 34.61 21.86
C ARG A 39 5.30 34.16 21.50
N ASP A 40 5.64 32.91 21.76
CA ASP A 40 6.98 32.34 21.85
C ASP A 40 7.94 32.53 20.66
N ASN A 41 7.56 33.27 19.61
CA ASN A 41 8.37 33.48 18.41
C ASN A 41 8.70 34.96 18.08
N GLN A 42 8.32 35.92 18.95
CA GLN A 42 8.64 37.33 18.72
C GLN A 42 10.12 37.66 18.98
N ASP A 43 10.75 36.85 19.79
CA ASP A 43 12.17 37.04 20.24
C ASP A 43 13.14 36.05 19.57
N GLY A 44 12.68 35.24 18.64
CA GLY A 44 13.53 34.22 18.01
C GLY A 44 13.56 32.88 18.71
N SER A 45 12.85 32.72 19.82
CA SER A 45 12.92 31.50 20.64
C SER A 45 12.48 30.26 19.88
N GLY A 46 11.62 30.39 18.85
CA GLY A 46 11.16 29.28 18.00
C GLY A 46 12.24 28.72 17.07
N ALA A 47 13.24 29.51 16.68
CA ALA A 47 14.33 29.07 15.80
C ALA A 47 15.62 28.84 16.63
N SER A 48 15.67 27.80 17.43
CA SER A 48 16.80 27.51 18.32
C SER A 48 17.91 26.67 17.66
N GLY A 49 17.67 26.03 16.52
CA GLY A 49 18.72 25.36 15.75
C GLY A 49 19.58 26.32 14.94
N SER A 50 20.87 26.01 14.72
CA SER A 50 21.70 26.78 13.79
C SER A 50 21.12 26.71 12.37
N TYR A 51 21.06 27.85 11.68
CA TYR A 51 20.44 27.99 10.34
C TYR A 51 18.97 27.62 10.28
N ALA A 52 18.25 27.58 11.41
CA ALA A 52 16.86 27.21 11.47
C ALA A 52 15.93 28.38 11.08
N THR A 53 14.79 28.05 10.48
CA THR A 53 13.73 28.98 10.14
C THR A 53 12.45 28.63 10.88
N SER A 54 11.84 29.58 11.60
CA SER A 54 10.60 29.38 12.36
C SER A 54 9.62 30.51 12.09
N ILE A 55 8.43 30.18 11.54
CA ILE A 55 7.39 31.16 11.19
C ILE A 55 6.03 30.71 11.74
N GLY A 56 5.45 31.48 12.65
CA GLY A 56 4.13 31.23 13.24
C GLY A 56 4.14 31.21 14.77
N THR A 57 2.96 31.02 15.37
CA THR A 57 2.81 30.99 16.83
C THR A 57 3.16 29.61 17.38
N TRP A 58 4.00 29.54 18.45
CA TRP A 58 4.48 28.32 19.09
C TRP A 58 5.17 27.34 18.14
N THR A 59 5.70 27.85 17.01
CA THR A 59 6.53 27.04 16.11
C THR A 59 7.87 26.72 16.78
N LYS A 60 8.43 25.57 16.45
CA LYS A 60 9.70 25.11 16.98
C LYS A 60 10.58 24.55 15.85
N ALA A 61 11.68 25.21 15.56
CA ALA A 61 12.73 24.75 14.64
C ALA A 61 14.03 24.58 15.44
N SER A 62 14.20 23.40 16.06
CA SER A 62 15.32 23.14 16.98
C SER A 62 16.43 22.30 16.33
N GLY A 63 16.20 21.70 15.18
CA GLY A 63 17.23 20.98 14.44
C GLY A 63 18.17 21.90 13.68
N LEU A 64 19.41 21.47 13.43
CA LEU A 64 20.34 22.15 12.52
C LEU A 64 19.71 22.27 11.12
N ALA A 65 19.69 23.47 10.55
CA ALA A 65 19.11 23.77 9.24
C ALA A 65 17.63 23.33 9.08
N SER A 66 16.88 23.31 10.18
CA SER A 66 15.47 22.91 10.17
C SER A 66 14.55 24.08 9.79
N THR A 67 13.36 23.74 9.25
CA THR A 67 12.35 24.73 8.85
C THR A 67 10.99 24.38 9.45
N ALA A 68 10.41 25.26 10.26
CA ALA A 68 9.07 25.12 10.83
C ALA A 68 8.19 26.30 10.44
N VAL A 69 7.06 26.05 9.77
CA VAL A 69 6.12 27.07 9.33
C VAL A 69 4.69 26.69 9.67
N GLY A 70 4.01 27.48 10.47
CA GLY A 70 2.62 27.24 10.90
C GLY A 70 2.47 27.21 12.41
N SER A 71 1.25 27.41 12.91
CA SER A 71 0.99 27.36 14.36
C SER A 71 1.33 25.97 14.93
N ARG A 72 2.20 25.93 15.95
CA ARG A 72 2.67 24.69 16.60
C ARG A 72 3.43 23.74 15.66
N ALA A 73 3.93 24.20 14.52
CA ALA A 73 4.77 23.35 13.69
C ALA A 73 6.09 23.04 14.43
N ASN A 74 6.55 21.80 14.36
CA ASN A 74 7.74 21.32 15.05
C ASN A 74 8.73 20.65 14.05
N ALA A 75 9.88 21.27 13.82
CA ALA A 75 11.01 20.71 13.07
C ALA A 75 12.15 20.42 14.04
N GLY A 76 12.10 19.24 14.68
CA GLY A 76 12.91 18.90 15.84
C GLY A 76 14.30 18.35 15.53
N ALA A 77 14.56 17.87 14.32
CA ALA A 77 15.80 17.21 13.93
C ALA A 77 16.55 17.94 12.82
N GLU A 78 17.80 17.54 12.58
CA GLU A 78 18.65 18.08 11.52
C GLU A 78 17.98 17.99 10.14
N SER A 79 17.99 19.10 9.40
CA SER A 79 17.41 19.23 8.06
C SER A 79 15.91 18.88 7.98
N ALA A 80 15.20 18.89 9.13
CA ALA A 80 13.78 18.60 9.17
C ALA A 80 12.95 19.76 8.63
N VAL A 81 11.85 19.47 7.94
CA VAL A 81 10.90 20.46 7.40
C VAL A 81 9.50 20.15 7.92
N ALA A 82 8.89 21.07 8.68
CA ALA A 82 7.53 20.98 9.18
C ALA A 82 6.71 22.20 8.72
N ILE A 83 5.76 22.00 7.83
CA ILE A 83 4.92 23.07 7.29
C ILE A 83 3.42 22.71 7.44
N GLY A 84 2.72 23.48 8.24
CA GLY A 84 1.31 23.30 8.55
C GLY A 84 1.02 23.44 10.04
N ALA A 85 -0.24 23.65 10.39
CA ALA A 85 -0.64 23.72 11.80
C ALA A 85 -0.39 22.37 12.47
N SER A 86 0.38 22.33 13.56
CA SER A 86 0.78 21.12 14.28
C SER A 86 1.48 20.07 13.39
N ALA A 87 2.13 20.48 12.31
CA ALA A 87 3.00 19.58 11.54
C ALA A 87 4.22 19.20 12.39
N ASP A 88 4.60 17.94 12.39
CA ASP A 88 5.64 17.39 13.27
C ASP A 88 6.69 16.59 12.47
N ALA A 89 7.89 17.15 12.32
CA ALA A 89 9.05 16.53 11.66
C ALA A 89 10.16 16.35 12.68
N THR A 90 10.21 15.19 13.31
CA THR A 90 11.17 14.85 14.38
C THR A 90 12.26 13.88 13.95
N GLY A 91 12.15 13.31 12.75
CA GLY A 91 13.22 12.52 12.14
C GLY A 91 14.26 13.41 11.44
N SER A 92 15.52 12.99 11.38
CA SER A 92 16.57 13.66 10.60
C SER A 92 16.20 13.62 9.10
N ALA A 93 16.32 14.75 8.41
CA ALA A 93 15.89 14.93 7.02
C ALA A 93 14.41 14.57 6.75
N ALA A 94 13.57 14.61 7.79
CA ALA A 94 12.15 14.30 7.65
C ALA A 94 11.37 15.51 7.12
N ILE A 95 10.30 15.24 6.37
CA ILE A 95 9.40 16.24 5.78
C ILE A 95 7.98 15.98 6.24
N ALA A 96 7.39 16.91 6.99
CA ALA A 96 5.98 16.89 7.38
C ALA A 96 5.28 18.13 6.78
N LEU A 97 4.40 17.91 5.79
CA LEU A 97 3.69 18.95 5.08
C LEU A 97 2.18 18.74 5.15
N GLY A 98 1.50 19.56 5.93
CA GLY A 98 0.05 19.51 6.14
C GLY A 98 -0.32 19.65 7.61
N GLU A 99 -1.58 19.99 7.88
CA GLU A 99 -2.12 20.06 9.22
C GLU A 99 -2.03 18.69 9.93
N GLU A 100 -1.45 18.64 11.14
CA GLU A 100 -1.27 17.42 11.91
C GLU A 100 -0.50 16.31 11.17
N SER A 101 0.30 16.66 10.13
CA SER A 101 1.18 15.69 9.48
C SER A 101 2.34 15.31 10.39
N ALA A 102 2.79 14.06 10.35
CA ALA A 102 3.87 13.56 11.20
C ALA A 102 4.90 12.74 10.42
N ALA A 103 6.18 13.14 10.48
CA ALA A 103 7.32 12.44 9.91
C ALA A 103 8.35 12.23 11.01
N SER A 104 8.36 11.05 11.65
CA SER A 104 9.01 10.87 12.94
C SER A 104 10.33 10.07 12.90
N ALA A 105 10.60 9.36 11.82
CA ALA A 105 11.86 8.64 11.67
C ALA A 105 12.74 9.25 10.56
N ASN A 106 13.96 8.76 10.45
CA ASN A 106 14.96 9.28 9.50
C ASN A 106 14.45 9.22 8.06
N ALA A 107 14.56 10.34 7.34
CA ALA A 107 14.17 10.52 5.94
C ALA A 107 12.71 10.14 5.63
N ASP A 108 11.84 10.26 6.62
CA ASP A 108 10.40 10.07 6.42
C ASP A 108 9.80 11.28 5.70
N THR A 109 8.80 11.02 4.85
CA THR A 109 8.05 12.06 4.14
C THR A 109 6.55 11.89 4.39
N ALA A 110 5.91 12.85 5.06
CA ALA A 110 4.48 12.89 5.32
C ALA A 110 3.86 14.13 4.68
N ILE A 111 3.04 13.95 3.64
CA ILE A 111 2.40 15.04 2.89
C ILE A 111 0.88 14.85 2.88
N GLY A 112 0.16 15.78 3.48
CA GLY A 112 -1.29 15.78 3.59
C GLY A 112 -1.77 15.93 5.02
N ARG A 113 -3.01 16.35 5.20
CA ARG A 113 -3.62 16.49 6.52
C ARG A 113 -3.63 15.13 7.26
N LYS A 114 -3.08 15.10 8.46
CA LYS A 114 -3.01 13.87 9.29
C LYS A 114 -2.25 12.71 8.65
N SER A 115 -1.40 12.99 7.64
CA SER A 115 -0.53 11.96 7.10
C SER A 115 0.54 11.55 8.11
N LYS A 116 0.93 10.27 8.12
CA LYS A 116 1.89 9.73 9.08
C LYS A 116 2.94 8.87 8.39
N ALA A 117 4.19 9.27 8.43
CA ALA A 117 5.34 8.49 8.01
C ALA A 117 6.20 8.23 9.26
N THR A 118 6.30 6.98 9.69
CA THR A 118 6.94 6.61 10.96
C THR A 118 7.89 5.41 10.84
N GLY A 119 8.04 4.87 9.64
CA GLY A 119 8.75 3.61 9.42
C GLY A 119 10.26 3.73 9.22
N GLY A 120 10.77 4.91 8.97
CA GLY A 120 12.12 5.17 8.49
C GLY A 120 12.26 4.99 6.98
N GLN A 121 12.70 6.07 6.31
CA GLN A 121 12.70 6.16 4.84
C GLN A 121 11.33 5.82 4.22
N SER A 122 10.27 6.14 4.96
CA SER A 122 8.90 5.88 4.55
C SER A 122 8.24 7.11 3.94
N THR A 123 7.24 6.90 3.09
CA THR A 123 6.54 7.97 2.39
C THR A 123 5.03 7.83 2.59
N ALA A 124 4.39 8.83 3.17
CA ALA A 124 2.94 8.91 3.34
C ALA A 124 2.40 10.15 2.63
N ILE A 125 1.68 9.98 1.52
CA ILE A 125 1.12 11.08 0.73
C ILE A 125 -0.39 10.93 0.60
N GLY A 126 -1.12 11.88 1.14
CA GLY A 126 -2.57 11.92 1.14
C GLY A 126 -3.16 12.16 2.52
N SER A 127 -4.39 12.64 2.58
CA SER A 127 -5.06 12.87 3.86
C SER A 127 -5.23 11.57 4.63
N GLY A 128 -4.68 11.49 5.83
CA GLY A 128 -4.73 10.29 6.66
C GLY A 128 -3.91 9.10 6.13
N ALA A 129 -3.04 9.28 5.14
CA ALA A 129 -2.13 8.22 4.68
C ALA A 129 -1.17 7.81 5.81
N ALA A 130 -0.88 6.52 5.94
CA ALA A 130 -0.03 5.97 7.00
C ALA A 130 1.02 5.00 6.44
N ALA A 131 2.30 5.38 6.52
CA ALA A 131 3.44 4.56 6.16
C ALA A 131 4.28 4.26 7.40
N SER A 132 4.04 3.11 8.03
CA SER A 132 4.70 2.72 9.28
C SER A 132 5.74 1.60 9.11
N GLY A 133 5.77 0.95 7.97
CA GLY A 133 6.83 -0.01 7.64
C GLY A 133 8.11 0.69 7.20
N ASN A 134 9.26 0.15 7.56
CA ASN A 134 10.54 0.66 7.03
C ASN A 134 10.57 0.54 5.50
N LEU A 135 11.00 1.59 4.79
CA LEU A 135 11.01 1.67 3.33
C LEU A 135 9.61 1.49 2.69
N SER A 136 8.55 1.81 3.43
CA SER A 136 7.18 1.67 2.91
C SER A 136 6.67 2.95 2.24
N SER A 137 5.69 2.80 1.34
CA SER A 137 5.05 3.93 0.66
C SER A 137 3.53 3.80 0.71
N ALA A 138 2.86 4.79 1.30
CA ALA A 138 1.40 4.91 1.35
C ALA A 138 0.97 6.16 0.58
N ILE A 139 0.34 6.00 -0.58
CA ILE A 139 -0.05 7.08 -1.48
C ILE A 139 -1.55 7.03 -1.74
N GLY A 140 -2.28 8.02 -1.26
CA GLY A 140 -3.73 8.11 -1.37
C GLY A 140 -4.40 8.42 -0.04
N ALA A 141 -5.61 8.94 -0.07
CA ALA A 141 -6.36 9.22 1.16
C ALA A 141 -6.63 7.93 1.94
N GLY A 142 -6.21 7.88 3.21
CA GLY A 142 -6.37 6.70 4.05
C GLY A 142 -5.56 5.47 3.62
N ALA A 143 -4.62 5.59 2.67
CA ALA A 143 -3.74 4.49 2.31
C ALA A 143 -2.87 4.04 3.49
N THR A 144 -2.68 2.74 3.65
CA THR A 144 -1.92 2.15 4.76
C THR A 144 -0.83 1.21 4.25
N ALA A 145 0.44 1.51 4.53
CA ALA A 145 1.59 0.68 4.22
C ALA A 145 2.36 0.40 5.51
N SER A 146 2.06 -0.72 6.17
CA SER A 146 2.67 -1.09 7.45
C SER A 146 3.72 -2.21 7.35
N GLY A 147 3.77 -2.92 6.25
CA GLY A 147 4.80 -3.91 5.99
C GLY A 147 6.14 -3.27 5.60
N ILE A 148 7.25 -3.91 5.94
CA ILE A 148 8.58 -3.50 5.47
C ILE A 148 8.61 -3.59 3.94
N ARG A 149 9.08 -2.52 3.24
CA ARG A 149 9.12 -2.42 1.77
C ARG A 149 7.75 -2.60 1.11
N SER A 150 6.67 -2.27 1.82
CA SER A 150 5.32 -2.36 1.25
C SER A 150 4.94 -1.11 0.46
N LEU A 151 4.06 -1.28 -0.51
CA LEU A 151 3.47 -0.20 -1.31
C LEU A 151 1.94 -0.27 -1.26
N ALA A 152 1.32 0.78 -0.75
CA ALA A 152 -0.12 0.99 -0.84
C ALA A 152 -0.40 2.25 -1.67
N SER A 153 -1.00 2.12 -2.84
CA SER A 153 -1.30 3.24 -3.75
C SER A 153 -2.77 3.23 -4.17
N GLY A 154 -3.52 4.18 -3.68
CA GLY A 154 -4.95 4.32 -3.92
C GLY A 154 -5.69 4.72 -2.64
N SER A 155 -6.86 5.30 -2.76
CA SER A 155 -7.69 5.64 -1.59
C SER A 155 -8.07 4.37 -0.83
N GLY A 156 -7.74 4.31 0.45
CA GLY A 156 -8.00 3.15 1.30
C GLY A 156 -7.21 1.88 0.94
N ALA A 157 -6.19 1.98 0.07
CA ALA A 157 -5.32 0.84 -0.24
C ALA A 157 -4.57 0.36 1.00
N SER A 158 -4.37 -0.95 1.16
CA SER A 158 -3.80 -1.56 2.35
C SER A 158 -2.74 -2.61 2.03
N ALA A 159 -1.47 -2.33 2.34
CA ALA A 159 -0.33 -3.23 2.19
C ALA A 159 0.32 -3.44 3.57
N THR A 160 -0.09 -4.50 4.28
CA THR A 160 0.23 -4.64 5.71
C THR A 160 1.35 -5.62 6.02
N ALA A 161 1.78 -6.41 5.07
CA ALA A 161 2.85 -7.39 5.27
C ALA A 161 4.11 -7.03 4.47
N GLY A 162 5.22 -7.68 4.80
CA GLY A 162 6.52 -7.44 4.16
C GLY A 162 6.48 -7.65 2.66
N SER A 163 7.01 -6.70 1.89
CA SER A 163 7.04 -6.70 0.42
C SER A 163 5.65 -6.81 -0.25
N ALA A 164 4.60 -6.46 0.47
CA ALA A 164 3.24 -6.45 -0.07
C ALA A 164 3.02 -5.23 -0.97
N THR A 165 2.25 -5.41 -2.05
CA THR A 165 1.90 -4.34 -3.00
C THR A 165 0.40 -4.29 -3.20
N ALA A 166 -0.24 -3.16 -2.83
CA ALA A 166 -1.67 -2.91 -3.01
C ALA A 166 -1.87 -1.64 -3.86
N ILE A 167 -2.38 -1.78 -5.06
CA ILE A 167 -2.57 -0.66 -6.00
C ILE A 167 -4.04 -0.62 -6.47
N GLY A 168 -4.72 0.45 -6.15
CA GLY A 168 -6.13 0.68 -6.49
C GLY A 168 -6.95 1.07 -5.26
N THR A 169 -8.12 1.66 -5.50
CA THR A 169 -9.04 2.02 -4.41
C THR A 169 -9.43 0.77 -3.62
N GLU A 170 -9.23 0.80 -2.30
CA GLU A 170 -9.54 -0.31 -1.39
C GLU A 170 -8.82 -1.64 -1.75
N ALA A 171 -7.74 -1.59 -2.54
CA ALA A 171 -6.92 -2.77 -2.82
C ALA A 171 -6.24 -3.28 -1.54
N GLN A 172 -6.14 -4.59 -1.39
CA GLN A 172 -5.59 -5.24 -0.21
C GLN A 172 -4.48 -6.23 -0.57
N ALA A 173 -3.34 -6.10 0.09
CA ALA A 173 -2.24 -7.05 0.06
C ALA A 173 -1.79 -7.27 1.51
N THR A 174 -2.34 -8.31 2.17
CA THR A 174 -2.22 -8.47 3.62
C THR A 174 -1.26 -9.56 4.06
N ALA A 175 -0.67 -10.26 3.11
CA ALA A 175 0.33 -11.30 3.38
C ALA A 175 1.68 -11.00 2.71
N THR A 176 2.75 -11.64 3.20
CA THR A 176 4.11 -11.44 2.69
C THR A 176 4.18 -11.70 1.19
N SER A 177 4.79 -10.76 0.46
CA SER A 177 4.95 -10.79 -0.99
C SER A 177 3.64 -10.91 -1.78
N ALA A 178 2.51 -10.53 -1.16
CA ALA A 178 1.23 -10.50 -1.83
C ALA A 178 1.11 -9.27 -2.74
N THR A 179 0.43 -9.42 -3.88
CA THR A 179 0.22 -8.35 -4.86
C THR A 179 -1.26 -8.23 -5.21
N GLY A 180 -1.90 -7.11 -4.83
CA GLY A 180 -3.28 -6.78 -5.18
C GLY A 180 -3.32 -5.53 -6.07
N VAL A 181 -3.73 -5.65 -7.33
CA VAL A 181 -3.80 -4.56 -8.29
C VAL A 181 -5.18 -4.47 -8.93
N GLY A 182 -5.85 -3.38 -8.69
CA GLY A 182 -7.23 -3.12 -9.12
C GLY A 182 -8.09 -2.64 -7.95
N ALA A 183 -9.16 -1.92 -8.24
CA ALA A 183 -10.07 -1.52 -7.17
C ALA A 183 -10.66 -2.76 -6.49
N LYS A 184 -10.57 -2.81 -5.14
CA LYS A 184 -11.01 -3.92 -4.31
C LYS A 184 -10.32 -5.27 -4.60
N ALA A 185 -9.18 -5.28 -5.27
CA ALA A 185 -8.38 -6.50 -5.44
C ALA A 185 -7.88 -6.99 -4.08
N GLN A 186 -7.96 -8.30 -3.83
CA GLN A 186 -7.61 -8.92 -2.56
C GLN A 186 -6.57 -10.02 -2.74
N ALA A 187 -5.36 -9.78 -2.28
CA ALA A 187 -4.28 -10.77 -2.20
C ALA A 187 -3.98 -11.01 -0.72
N THR A 188 -4.55 -12.05 -0.14
CA THR A 188 -4.58 -12.23 1.32
C THR A 188 -3.71 -13.38 1.83
N ALA A 189 -3.06 -14.11 0.94
CA ALA A 189 -2.16 -15.21 1.29
C ALA A 189 -0.73 -14.97 0.79
N ILE A 190 0.23 -15.70 1.35
CA ILE A 190 1.65 -15.57 1.02
C ILE A 190 1.87 -15.75 -0.49
N SER A 191 2.59 -14.81 -1.10
CA SER A 191 2.93 -14.82 -2.53
C SER A 191 1.70 -14.96 -3.45
N SER A 192 0.53 -14.53 -2.98
CA SER A 192 -0.67 -14.49 -3.80
C SER A 192 -0.73 -13.25 -4.68
N SER A 193 -1.38 -13.35 -5.84
CA SER A 193 -1.47 -12.27 -6.83
C SER A 193 -2.91 -12.09 -7.32
N ALA A 194 -3.50 -10.94 -7.07
CA ALA A 194 -4.86 -10.59 -7.49
C ALA A 194 -4.84 -9.37 -8.40
N TYR A 195 -5.19 -9.53 -9.67
CA TYR A 195 -5.23 -8.47 -10.68
C TYR A 195 -6.63 -8.31 -11.25
N GLY A 196 -7.22 -7.15 -11.07
CA GLY A 196 -8.54 -6.80 -11.60
C GLY A 196 -9.50 -6.30 -10.53
N TYR A 197 -10.59 -5.70 -10.97
CA TYR A 197 -11.63 -5.23 -10.07
C TYR A 197 -12.21 -6.40 -9.26
N ASN A 198 -12.18 -6.28 -7.93
CA ASN A 198 -12.73 -7.27 -6.99
C ASN A 198 -12.19 -8.71 -7.21
N SER A 199 -10.97 -8.84 -7.77
CA SER A 199 -10.28 -10.12 -7.88
C SER A 199 -9.82 -10.62 -6.51
N THR A 200 -9.80 -11.92 -6.29
CA THR A 200 -9.47 -12.53 -5.00
C THR A 200 -8.46 -13.66 -5.15
N ALA A 201 -7.29 -13.54 -4.56
CA ALA A 201 -6.29 -14.60 -4.43
C ALA A 201 -6.07 -14.86 -2.94
N SER A 202 -6.77 -15.87 -2.39
CA SER A 202 -6.84 -16.12 -0.95
C SER A 202 -6.04 -17.32 -0.47
N ALA A 203 -5.34 -18.01 -1.35
CA ALA A 203 -4.46 -19.12 -0.98
C ALA A 203 -2.99 -18.86 -1.37
N THR A 204 -2.07 -19.53 -0.69
CA THR A 204 -0.63 -19.41 -0.94
C THR A 204 -0.30 -19.75 -2.40
N TYR A 205 0.49 -18.88 -3.03
CA TYR A 205 0.87 -18.95 -4.46
C TYR A 205 -0.29 -18.88 -5.44
N ALA A 206 -1.48 -18.49 -5.00
CA ALA A 206 -2.65 -18.36 -5.87
C ALA A 206 -2.55 -17.11 -6.77
N THR A 207 -3.02 -17.23 -8.02
CA THR A 207 -3.07 -16.12 -8.98
C THR A 207 -4.49 -15.95 -9.53
N ALA A 208 -5.08 -14.78 -9.31
CA ALA A 208 -6.40 -14.40 -9.86
C ALA A 208 -6.20 -13.19 -10.80
N LEU A 209 -6.52 -13.35 -12.08
CA LEU A 209 -6.40 -12.33 -13.12
C LEU A 209 -7.72 -12.16 -13.87
N GLY A 210 -8.42 -11.07 -13.60
CA GLY A 210 -9.69 -10.73 -14.25
C GLY A 210 -10.65 -10.04 -13.30
N ASN A 211 -11.71 -9.47 -13.86
CA ASN A 211 -12.80 -8.92 -13.08
C ASN A 211 -13.44 -10.03 -12.24
N LYS A 212 -13.48 -9.88 -10.91
CA LYS A 212 -14.00 -10.86 -9.96
C LYS A 212 -13.41 -12.28 -10.08
N ALA A 213 -12.24 -12.45 -10.70
CA ALA A 213 -11.55 -13.74 -10.72
C ALA A 213 -11.23 -14.20 -9.29
N THR A 214 -11.38 -15.48 -9.01
CA THR A 214 -11.19 -16.07 -7.68
C THR A 214 -10.22 -17.25 -7.74
N ALA A 215 -9.10 -17.19 -7.04
CA ALA A 215 -8.14 -18.26 -6.87
C ALA A 215 -8.02 -18.59 -5.38
N SER A 216 -8.71 -19.62 -4.93
CA SER A 216 -8.80 -20.02 -3.52
C SER A 216 -8.10 -21.35 -3.20
N GLY A 217 -7.64 -22.07 -4.20
CA GLY A 217 -6.79 -23.24 -4.01
C GLY A 217 -5.31 -22.87 -3.89
N THR A 218 -4.54 -23.60 -3.08
CA THR A 218 -3.08 -23.43 -3.00
C THR A 218 -2.47 -23.63 -4.39
N ALA A 219 -1.62 -22.69 -4.83
CA ALA A 219 -0.99 -22.68 -6.14
C ALA A 219 -2.00 -22.79 -7.31
N SER A 220 -3.23 -22.29 -7.12
CA SER A 220 -4.25 -22.24 -8.15
C SER A 220 -4.11 -21.01 -9.04
N THR A 221 -4.62 -21.10 -10.28
CA THR A 221 -4.58 -20.01 -11.25
C THR A 221 -5.96 -19.80 -11.88
N ALA A 222 -6.56 -18.62 -11.69
CA ALA A 222 -7.82 -18.21 -12.28
C ALA A 222 -7.60 -17.03 -13.22
N VAL A 223 -7.86 -17.18 -14.51
CA VAL A 223 -7.67 -16.15 -15.54
C VAL A 223 -8.95 -15.99 -16.37
N GLY A 224 -9.55 -14.84 -16.26
CA GLY A 224 -10.81 -14.50 -16.94
C GLY A 224 -11.78 -13.80 -16.00
N SER A 225 -12.78 -13.14 -16.59
CA SER A 225 -13.87 -12.55 -15.80
C SER A 225 -14.64 -13.66 -15.07
N GLU A 226 -14.78 -13.52 -13.76
CA GLU A 226 -15.46 -14.49 -12.90
C GLU A 226 -14.93 -15.93 -13.01
N ALA A 227 -13.67 -16.09 -13.46
CA ALA A 227 -12.99 -17.39 -13.42
C ALA A 227 -12.76 -17.82 -11.97
N ASN A 228 -12.97 -19.12 -11.68
CA ASN A 228 -12.83 -19.70 -10.35
C ASN A 228 -11.88 -20.90 -10.35
N ALA A 229 -10.78 -20.82 -9.62
CA ALA A 229 -9.84 -21.90 -9.38
C ALA A 229 -9.85 -22.25 -7.89
N GLY A 230 -10.75 -23.17 -7.49
CA GLY A 230 -11.02 -23.54 -6.11
C GLY A 230 -10.17 -24.67 -5.57
N GLY A 231 -9.78 -25.62 -6.42
CA GLY A 231 -8.97 -26.77 -6.04
C GLY A 231 -7.49 -26.43 -5.88
N LYS A 232 -6.77 -27.21 -5.08
CA LYS A 232 -5.31 -27.14 -5.01
C LYS A 232 -4.70 -27.43 -6.39
N TYR A 233 -3.72 -26.63 -6.82
CA TYR A 233 -3.06 -26.77 -8.12
C TYR A 233 -4.02 -26.70 -9.32
N SER A 234 -5.23 -26.17 -9.12
CA SER A 234 -6.23 -26.07 -10.19
C SER A 234 -5.94 -24.88 -11.12
N SER A 235 -6.42 -24.99 -12.35
CA SER A 235 -6.24 -23.98 -13.39
C SER A 235 -7.56 -23.70 -14.11
N ALA A 236 -8.07 -22.48 -14.01
CA ALA A 236 -9.30 -22.02 -14.66
C ALA A 236 -8.96 -20.88 -15.64
N PHE A 237 -9.15 -21.10 -16.94
CA PHE A 237 -8.89 -20.13 -18.00
C PHE A 237 -10.12 -19.89 -18.85
N GLY A 238 -10.69 -18.70 -18.78
CA GLY A 238 -11.87 -18.28 -19.54
C GLY A 238 -12.92 -17.62 -18.65
N GLU A 239 -13.79 -16.87 -19.27
CA GLU A 239 -14.92 -16.24 -18.59
C GLU A 239 -15.82 -17.31 -17.97
N TYR A 240 -16.15 -17.16 -16.66
CA TYR A 240 -16.94 -18.14 -15.89
C TYR A 240 -16.36 -19.56 -15.88
N SER A 241 -15.07 -19.75 -16.19
CA SER A 241 -14.44 -21.06 -16.06
C SER A 241 -14.35 -21.48 -14.59
N ASN A 242 -14.56 -22.77 -14.29
CA ASN A 242 -14.56 -23.29 -12.94
C ASN A 242 -13.71 -24.56 -12.82
N ALA A 243 -12.60 -24.48 -12.12
CA ALA A 243 -11.72 -25.60 -11.77
C ALA A 243 -11.81 -25.84 -10.25
N ALA A 244 -12.81 -26.63 -9.83
CA ALA A 244 -13.12 -26.82 -8.42
C ALA A 244 -12.38 -28.00 -7.79
N GLY A 245 -12.04 -29.02 -8.57
CA GLY A 245 -11.30 -30.21 -8.09
C GLY A 245 -9.81 -29.94 -7.91
N ASP A 246 -9.16 -30.67 -7.03
CA ASP A 246 -7.71 -30.62 -6.86
C ASP A 246 -7.02 -31.09 -8.16
N ALA A 247 -5.98 -30.36 -8.59
CA ALA A 247 -5.26 -30.58 -9.85
C ALA A 247 -6.15 -30.59 -11.10
N SER A 248 -7.34 -29.93 -11.03
CA SER A 248 -8.27 -29.85 -12.14
C SER A 248 -7.92 -28.72 -13.11
N VAL A 249 -8.32 -28.88 -14.37
CA VAL A 249 -8.07 -27.91 -15.45
C VAL A 249 -9.37 -27.58 -16.19
N ALA A 250 -9.80 -26.32 -16.16
CA ALA A 250 -10.95 -25.82 -16.90
C ALA A 250 -10.51 -24.73 -17.88
N ILE A 251 -10.55 -24.99 -19.18
CA ILE A 251 -10.14 -24.05 -20.23
C ILE A 251 -11.29 -23.81 -21.22
N GLY A 252 -11.74 -22.57 -21.30
CA GLY A 252 -12.84 -22.15 -22.16
C GLY A 252 -13.92 -21.44 -21.36
N ALA A 253 -14.69 -20.58 -22.03
CA ALA A 253 -15.79 -19.89 -21.37
C ALA A 253 -16.82 -20.91 -20.82
N GLN A 254 -17.18 -20.74 -19.55
CA GLN A 254 -18.14 -21.62 -18.85
C GLN A 254 -17.72 -23.10 -18.77
N SER A 255 -16.42 -23.39 -18.96
CA SER A 255 -15.90 -24.75 -18.75
C SER A 255 -15.93 -25.11 -17.25
N SER A 256 -16.14 -26.39 -16.92
CA SER A 256 -16.21 -26.84 -15.53
C SER A 256 -15.49 -28.17 -15.34
N ALA A 257 -14.41 -28.15 -14.56
CA ALA A 257 -13.68 -29.31 -14.07
C ALA A 257 -13.94 -29.44 -12.56
N ALA A 258 -15.01 -30.20 -12.22
CA ALA A 258 -15.56 -30.18 -10.86
C ALA A 258 -14.89 -31.18 -9.92
N SER A 259 -14.35 -32.25 -10.45
CA SER A 259 -13.76 -33.36 -9.68
C SER A 259 -12.23 -33.32 -9.72
N ASN A 260 -11.57 -34.01 -8.78
CA ASN A 260 -10.11 -34.08 -8.71
C ASN A 260 -9.51 -34.63 -10.01
N GLN A 261 -8.38 -34.02 -10.44
CA GLN A 261 -7.64 -34.44 -11.63
C GLN A 261 -8.48 -34.45 -12.92
N SER A 262 -9.65 -33.78 -12.91
CA SER A 262 -10.51 -33.69 -14.11
C SER A 262 -10.04 -32.55 -15.03
N VAL A 263 -10.25 -32.73 -16.34
CA VAL A 263 -9.89 -31.80 -17.39
C VAL A 263 -11.09 -31.47 -18.28
N ALA A 264 -11.49 -30.20 -18.32
CA ALA A 264 -12.55 -29.69 -19.17
C ALA A 264 -12.00 -28.62 -20.13
N ILE A 265 -11.89 -28.94 -21.41
CA ILE A 265 -11.35 -28.02 -22.45
C ILE A 265 -12.40 -27.80 -23.53
N GLY A 266 -12.84 -26.55 -23.65
CA GLY A 266 -13.87 -26.13 -24.61
C GLY A 266 -14.95 -25.30 -23.94
N ARG A 267 -15.65 -24.47 -24.71
CA ARG A 267 -16.81 -23.71 -24.20
C ARG A 267 -17.88 -24.65 -23.66
N ASN A 268 -18.33 -24.44 -22.44
CA ASN A 268 -19.31 -25.30 -21.74
C ASN A 268 -18.86 -26.78 -21.57
N ALA A 269 -17.58 -27.11 -21.72
CA ALA A 269 -17.11 -28.46 -21.43
C ALA A 269 -17.26 -28.77 -19.94
N LYS A 270 -17.69 -30.01 -19.59
CA LYS A 270 -17.94 -30.42 -18.21
C LYS A 270 -17.26 -31.77 -17.92
N ALA A 271 -16.30 -31.76 -17.01
CA ALA A 271 -15.65 -32.96 -16.48
C ALA A 271 -16.06 -33.11 -15.01
N THR A 272 -17.01 -34.06 -14.76
CA THR A 272 -17.66 -34.23 -13.46
C THR A 272 -17.14 -35.42 -12.67
N ASP A 273 -16.45 -36.32 -13.35
CA ASP A 273 -15.89 -37.52 -12.72
C ASP A 273 -14.39 -37.37 -12.46
N GLU A 274 -13.87 -38.00 -11.42
CA GLU A 274 -12.48 -38.00 -11.10
C GLU A 274 -11.63 -38.60 -12.24
N ASN A 275 -10.46 -38.01 -12.52
CA ASN A 275 -9.56 -38.43 -13.62
C ASN A 275 -10.20 -38.39 -15.03
N SER A 276 -11.29 -37.67 -15.22
CA SER A 276 -12.01 -37.61 -16.50
C SER A 276 -11.55 -36.45 -17.37
N VAL A 277 -11.74 -36.60 -18.69
CA VAL A 277 -11.39 -35.56 -19.68
C VAL A 277 -12.63 -35.28 -20.57
N ALA A 278 -13.11 -34.03 -20.53
CA ALA A 278 -14.10 -33.51 -21.46
C ALA A 278 -13.40 -32.58 -22.47
N LEU A 279 -13.29 -32.95 -23.71
CA LEU A 279 -12.60 -32.21 -24.76
C LEU A 279 -13.54 -31.83 -25.90
N GLY A 280 -13.67 -30.55 -26.16
CA GLY A 280 -14.55 -29.98 -27.19
C GLY A 280 -15.71 -29.16 -26.59
N ALA A 281 -16.28 -28.28 -27.40
CA ALA A 281 -17.40 -27.45 -26.95
C ALA A 281 -18.62 -28.32 -26.60
N ASN A 282 -19.23 -28.02 -25.45
CA ASN A 282 -20.37 -28.75 -24.87
C ASN A 282 -20.11 -30.26 -24.59
N SER A 283 -18.85 -30.71 -24.61
CA SER A 283 -18.54 -32.08 -24.18
C SER A 283 -18.82 -32.27 -22.70
N ALA A 284 -19.25 -33.44 -22.31
CA ALA A 284 -19.48 -33.80 -20.93
C ALA A 284 -18.99 -35.22 -20.66
N THR A 285 -18.38 -35.45 -19.51
CA THR A 285 -18.10 -36.80 -19.04
C THR A 285 -19.32 -37.37 -18.36
N ALA A 286 -19.42 -38.70 -18.34
CA ALA A 286 -20.41 -39.45 -17.59
C ALA A 286 -19.72 -40.59 -16.84
N ALA A 287 -20.30 -41.04 -15.77
CA ALA A 287 -19.78 -42.16 -15.00
C ALA A 287 -19.55 -43.38 -15.94
N ALA A 288 -18.46 -44.07 -15.70
CA ALA A 288 -18.18 -45.31 -16.46
C ALA A 288 -19.31 -46.31 -16.31
N VAL A 289 -19.85 -46.75 -17.43
CA VAL A 289 -20.87 -47.80 -17.43
C VAL A 289 -20.20 -49.11 -17.86
N GLY A 290 -20.29 -50.10 -17.02
CA GLY A 290 -19.81 -51.44 -17.36
C GLY A 290 -20.54 -51.99 -18.58
N THR A 291 -19.83 -52.24 -19.67
CA THR A 291 -20.40 -52.80 -20.88
C THR A 291 -19.99 -54.27 -20.98
N SER A 292 -20.91 -55.17 -20.72
CA SER A 292 -20.66 -56.59 -20.82
C SER A 292 -20.78 -57.13 -22.25
N SER A 293 -21.45 -56.39 -23.16
CA SER A 293 -21.60 -56.74 -24.56
C SER A 293 -21.82 -55.52 -25.45
N ALA A 294 -21.45 -55.57 -26.69
CA ALA A 294 -21.76 -54.59 -27.73
C ALA A 294 -22.23 -55.28 -28.99
N THR A 295 -23.23 -54.70 -29.67
CA THR A 295 -23.76 -55.22 -30.95
C THR A 295 -23.36 -54.26 -32.07
N VAL A 296 -22.61 -54.78 -33.07
CA VAL A 296 -22.22 -54.06 -34.27
C VAL A 296 -22.67 -54.80 -35.49
N ASN A 297 -23.42 -54.13 -36.35
CA ASN A 297 -24.02 -54.77 -37.57
C ASN A 297 -24.77 -56.08 -37.29
N GLY A 298 -25.54 -56.13 -36.22
CA GLY A 298 -26.34 -57.34 -35.85
C GLY A 298 -25.54 -58.46 -35.20
N ILE A 299 -24.23 -58.31 -34.99
CA ILE A 299 -23.40 -59.29 -34.30
C ILE A 299 -23.11 -58.79 -32.89
N THR A 300 -23.47 -59.59 -31.88
CA THR A 300 -23.24 -59.29 -30.48
C THR A 300 -21.88 -59.85 -30.02
N TYR A 301 -21.03 -58.99 -29.58
CA TYR A 301 -19.75 -59.30 -28.95
C TYR A 301 -19.92 -59.21 -27.43
N GLY A 302 -19.65 -60.27 -26.71
CA GLY A 302 -19.73 -60.32 -25.24
C GLY A 302 -18.40 -60.64 -24.61
N GLY A 303 -18.35 -60.61 -23.25
CA GLY A 303 -17.16 -60.94 -22.51
C GLY A 303 -16.18 -59.76 -22.29
N PHE A 304 -16.68 -58.52 -22.43
CA PHE A 304 -15.88 -57.35 -22.01
C PHE A 304 -15.79 -57.32 -20.47
N ALA A 305 -14.58 -57.26 -19.95
CA ALA A 305 -14.35 -56.95 -18.52
C ALA A 305 -14.63 -55.46 -18.32
N GLY A 306 -15.66 -55.14 -17.56
CA GLY A 306 -15.98 -53.76 -17.17
C GLY A 306 -15.13 -53.27 -16.01
#